data_882f3836ec41bf537af9aefeabd7f920
#
_entry.id   882f3836ec41bf537af9aefeabd7f920
#
_cell.length_a   1.000
_cell.length_b   1.000
_cell.length_c   1.000
_cell.angle_alpha   90.00
_cell.angle_beta   90.00
_cell.angle_gamma   90.00
#
_symmetry.space_group_name_H-M   'P 1'
#
loop_
_entity.id
_entity.type
_entity.pdbx_description
1 polymer ?
#
loop_
_entity_poly.entity_id
_entity_poly.type
_entity_poly.pdbx_seq_one_letter_code
_entity_poly.pdbx_strand_id
1 'polypeptide(L)'
;MYRKDLELNLANTNLSNYFLLFGADEFQIELFGKEILSFYASENANLLSLYFDEYNYAQASSHLSEQSLFGGKNILYVKSDKKIPAKELKELISLCAKSQDNYFLFELYEADMKLVFDTQKAFGANFARFFKPSNPDEAINLLAKSSAKIGLNITKNALYELYFTHNENLYLAASELTKLKSLNTHIEQDDVKRLVFGLGGINFDDFFNKFMALKDIKNDFFTYLEDPNFNEILLLNSLYKAFFRLFKIYSYIKINGRLNLDEAIGYQPPVNVANLLKANSLKLSLNAYLEIFKTLNLAELELKTNTKMDKEIFVLSTILNLQHLISTANIK
;
A
#
# COMPACT_ATOMS: atom_id res chain seq x y z
N MET A 1 15.52 4.79 12.63
CA MET A 1 15.95 3.80 11.60
C MET A 1 14.86 3.62 10.55
N TYR A 2 15.15 2.89 9.48
CA TYR A 2 14.21 2.54 8.42
C TYR A 2 13.93 1.04 8.41
N ARG A 3 13.02 0.60 7.54
CA ARG A 3 12.60 -0.81 7.44
C ARG A 3 13.75 -1.82 7.40
N LYS A 4 14.74 -1.59 6.53
CA LYS A 4 15.89 -2.53 6.39
C LYS A 4 16.69 -2.70 7.68
N ASP A 5 16.87 -1.60 8.41
CA ASP A 5 17.59 -1.65 9.70
C ASP A 5 16.77 -2.42 10.75
N LEU A 6 15.44 -2.23 10.74
CA LEU A 6 14.55 -2.98 11.64
C LEU A 6 14.57 -4.48 11.32
N GLU A 7 14.52 -4.86 10.03
CA GLU A 7 14.60 -6.26 9.60
C GLU A 7 15.92 -6.91 10.05
N LEU A 8 17.03 -6.20 9.95
CA LEU A 8 18.32 -6.67 10.45
C LEU A 8 18.34 -6.83 11.98
N ASN A 9 17.77 -5.88 12.71
CA ASN A 9 17.69 -5.94 14.16
C ASN A 9 16.82 -7.11 14.64
N LEU A 10 15.70 -7.35 13.99
CA LEU A 10 14.83 -8.50 14.27
C LEU A 10 15.54 -9.83 13.98
N ALA A 11 16.25 -9.94 12.86
CA ALA A 11 17.01 -11.14 12.50
C ALA A 11 18.16 -11.42 13.47
N ASN A 12 18.81 -10.37 13.99
CA ASN A 12 19.92 -10.47 14.93
C ASN A 12 19.47 -10.51 16.40
N THR A 13 18.16 -10.59 16.68
CA THR A 13 17.60 -10.55 18.05
C THR A 13 18.04 -9.35 18.87
N ASN A 14 18.34 -8.24 18.21
CA ASN A 14 18.84 -7.00 18.82
C ASN A 14 17.77 -5.90 18.77
N LEU A 15 16.69 -6.08 19.53
CA LEU A 15 15.63 -5.10 19.65
C LEU A 15 15.47 -4.65 21.10
N SER A 16 15.29 -3.32 21.27
CA SER A 16 15.02 -2.75 22.58
C SER A 16 13.64 -3.20 23.09
N ASN A 17 13.48 -3.23 24.39
CA ASN A 17 12.21 -3.54 25.05
C ASN A 17 11.16 -2.41 24.99
N TYR A 18 11.46 -1.28 24.35
CA TYR A 18 10.47 -0.27 23.94
C TYR A 18 10.76 0.21 22.54
N PHE A 19 9.71 0.31 21.73
CA PHE A 19 9.87 0.62 20.31
C PHE A 19 8.69 1.43 19.76
N LEU A 20 8.98 2.36 18.83
CA LEU A 20 8.00 3.17 18.12
C LEU A 20 7.98 2.80 16.63
N LEU A 21 6.79 2.55 16.10
CA LEU A 21 6.54 2.42 14.67
C LEU A 21 5.68 3.58 14.19
N PHE A 22 6.05 4.24 13.10
CA PHE A 22 5.26 5.32 12.52
C PHE A 22 5.57 5.52 11.04
N GLY A 23 4.75 6.28 10.33
CA GLY A 23 5.02 6.67 8.95
C GLY A 23 3.79 6.69 8.06
N ALA A 24 4.02 6.74 6.75
CA ALA A 24 2.99 6.91 5.73
C ALA A 24 2.39 5.59 5.22
N ASP A 25 2.84 4.44 5.72
CA ASP A 25 2.38 3.12 5.29
C ASP A 25 1.88 2.30 6.49
N GLU A 26 0.57 2.32 6.67
CA GLU A 26 -0.12 1.62 7.77
C GLU A 26 0.07 0.10 7.71
N PHE A 27 0.13 -0.47 6.49
CA PHE A 27 0.34 -1.90 6.33
C PHE A 27 1.70 -2.33 6.90
N GLN A 28 2.76 -1.56 6.61
CA GLN A 28 4.09 -1.87 7.16
C GLN A 28 4.13 -1.68 8.67
N ILE A 29 3.48 -0.65 9.22
CA ILE A 29 3.37 -0.45 10.67
C ILE A 29 2.77 -1.70 11.32
N GLU A 30 1.63 -2.19 10.83
CA GLU A 30 0.99 -3.40 11.38
C GLU A 30 1.79 -4.69 11.15
N LEU A 31 2.39 -4.85 9.96
CA LEU A 31 3.17 -6.03 9.62
C LEU A 31 4.36 -6.20 10.58
N PHE A 32 5.11 -5.11 10.80
CA PHE A 32 6.27 -5.12 11.67
C PHE A 32 5.89 -5.03 13.14
N GLY A 33 4.77 -4.42 13.49
CA GLY A 33 4.22 -4.46 14.84
C GLY A 33 3.94 -5.87 15.29
N LYS A 34 3.30 -6.69 14.45
CA LYS A 34 3.08 -8.12 14.72
C LYS A 34 4.40 -8.90 14.88
N GLU A 35 5.44 -8.56 14.10
CA GLU A 35 6.76 -9.17 14.25
C GLU A 35 7.41 -8.83 15.58
N ILE A 36 7.36 -7.55 15.99
CA ILE A 36 7.91 -7.10 17.28
C ILE A 36 7.15 -7.73 18.44
N LEU A 37 5.81 -7.77 18.36
CA LEU A 37 5.01 -8.45 19.38
C LEU A 37 5.36 -9.93 19.50
N SER A 38 5.54 -10.63 18.39
CA SER A 38 5.99 -12.03 18.38
C SER A 38 7.39 -12.19 18.98
N PHE A 39 8.28 -11.21 18.77
CA PHE A 39 9.61 -11.18 19.38
C PHE A 39 9.55 -10.94 20.90
N TYR A 40 8.65 -10.11 21.38
CA TYR A 40 8.43 -9.85 22.80
C TYR A 40 7.72 -11.01 23.51
N ALA A 41 6.89 -11.76 22.80
CA ALA A 41 6.06 -12.83 23.36
C ALA A 41 6.89 -13.90 24.09
N SER A 42 6.29 -14.46 25.15
CA SER A 42 6.76 -15.65 25.89
C SER A 42 5.55 -16.42 26.40
N GLU A 43 5.72 -17.66 26.85
CA GLU A 43 4.61 -18.51 27.32
C GLU A 43 3.73 -17.87 28.41
N ASN A 44 4.31 -17.02 29.25
CA ASN A 44 3.61 -16.34 30.34
C ASN A 44 3.55 -14.81 30.15
N ALA A 45 3.57 -14.32 28.91
CA ALA A 45 3.50 -12.89 28.67
C ALA A 45 2.09 -12.35 28.93
N ASN A 46 2.01 -11.28 29.72
CA ASN A 46 0.79 -10.52 29.98
C ASN A 46 0.72 -9.34 29.01
N LEU A 47 -0.15 -9.45 28.01
CA LEU A 47 -0.32 -8.44 26.95
C LEU A 47 -1.51 -7.53 27.27
N LEU A 48 -1.26 -6.24 27.41
CA LEU A 48 -2.27 -5.18 27.42
C LEU A 48 -2.24 -4.45 26.08
N SER A 49 -3.36 -4.50 25.36
CA SER A 49 -3.55 -3.78 24.09
C SER A 49 -4.52 -2.62 24.27
N LEU A 50 -4.12 -1.43 23.89
CA LEU A 50 -4.95 -0.21 23.95
C LEU A 50 -4.99 0.43 22.57
N TYR A 51 -6.19 0.58 22.02
CA TYR A 51 -6.39 1.03 20.65
C TYR A 51 -7.09 2.38 20.61
N PHE A 52 -6.49 3.38 19.95
CA PHE A 52 -7.05 4.69 19.67
C PHE A 52 -7.64 5.39 20.92
N ASP A 53 -8.93 5.58 21.00
CA ASP A 53 -9.59 6.28 22.11
C ASP A 53 -9.64 5.44 23.41
N GLU A 54 -9.22 4.17 23.36
CA GLU A 54 -9.12 3.30 24.56
C GLU A 54 -7.85 3.59 25.38
N TYR A 55 -6.91 4.41 24.87
CA TYR A 55 -5.68 4.70 25.61
C TYR A 55 -5.99 5.34 26.94
N ASN A 56 -5.52 4.70 28.01
CA ASN A 56 -5.63 5.16 29.38
C ASN A 56 -4.29 5.04 30.09
N TYR A 57 -3.71 6.19 30.47
CA TYR A 57 -2.39 6.22 31.10
C TYR A 57 -2.34 5.45 32.43
N ALA A 58 -3.36 5.58 33.31
CA ALA A 58 -3.36 4.90 34.59
C ALA A 58 -3.32 3.37 34.41
N GLN A 59 -4.08 2.84 33.46
CA GLN A 59 -4.08 1.42 33.12
C GLN A 59 -2.74 0.98 32.51
N ALA A 60 -2.18 1.75 31.58
CA ALA A 60 -0.89 1.48 30.95
C ALA A 60 0.26 1.47 31.98
N SER A 61 0.29 2.47 32.87
CA SER A 61 1.30 2.60 33.91
C SER A 61 1.18 1.50 34.95
N SER A 62 -0.03 1.17 35.41
CA SER A 62 -0.29 0.06 36.36
C SER A 62 0.22 -1.26 35.78
N HIS A 63 -0.13 -1.57 34.52
CA HIS A 63 0.28 -2.79 33.86
C HIS A 63 1.80 -2.97 33.78
N LEU A 64 2.57 -1.89 33.52
CA LEU A 64 4.04 -1.95 33.53
C LEU A 64 4.67 -1.86 34.90
N SER A 65 3.93 -1.42 35.94
CA SER A 65 4.42 -1.31 37.30
C SER A 65 4.16 -2.55 38.17
N GLU A 66 3.17 -3.35 37.75
CA GLU A 66 2.82 -4.58 38.45
C GLU A 66 3.87 -5.67 38.19
N GLN A 67 4.36 -6.29 39.23
CA GLN A 67 5.18 -7.49 39.09
C GLN A 67 4.29 -8.66 38.69
N SER A 68 4.66 -9.35 37.62
CA SER A 68 3.96 -10.58 37.24
C SER A 68 4.07 -11.60 38.35
N LEU A 69 2.94 -12.00 38.95
CA LEU A 69 2.88 -13.00 40.00
C LEU A 69 3.45 -14.38 39.59
N PHE A 70 3.57 -14.62 38.28
CA PHE A 70 4.03 -15.88 37.70
C PHE A 70 5.36 -15.75 36.93
N GLY A 71 6.11 -14.64 37.11
CA GLY A 71 7.43 -14.45 36.49
C GLY A 71 7.37 -14.23 34.98
N GLY A 72 6.25 -13.71 34.46
CA GLY A 72 6.07 -13.42 33.02
C GLY A 72 6.43 -11.99 32.62
N LYS A 73 6.56 -11.76 31.33
CA LYS A 73 6.76 -10.44 30.72
C LYS A 73 5.47 -9.63 30.72
N ASN A 74 5.55 -8.33 31.00
CA ASN A 74 4.45 -7.39 30.77
C ASN A 74 4.67 -6.66 29.44
N ILE A 75 3.74 -6.81 28.51
CA ILE A 75 3.80 -6.18 27.18
C ILE A 75 2.68 -5.17 27.10
N LEU A 76 3.03 -3.90 26.96
CA LEU A 76 2.11 -2.83 26.62
C LEU A 76 2.14 -2.58 25.11
N TYR A 77 1.00 -2.72 24.47
CA TYR A 77 0.84 -2.45 23.04
C TYR A 77 -0.18 -1.33 22.82
N VAL A 78 0.25 -0.22 22.26
CA VAL A 78 -0.62 0.93 21.99
C VAL A 78 -0.65 1.21 20.49
N LYS A 79 -1.86 1.33 19.95
CA LYS A 79 -2.13 1.86 18.60
C LYS A 79 -2.85 3.18 18.73
N SER A 80 -2.37 4.23 18.06
CA SER A 80 -3.05 5.54 18.08
C SER A 80 -2.73 6.38 16.86
N ASP A 81 -3.68 7.20 16.49
CA ASP A 81 -3.51 8.34 15.55
C ASP A 81 -3.13 9.64 16.30
N LYS A 82 -3.09 9.61 17.64
CA LYS A 82 -2.79 10.75 18.50
C LYS A 82 -1.50 10.51 19.31
N LYS A 83 -0.78 11.56 19.60
CA LYS A 83 0.40 11.50 20.47
C LYS A 83 -0.02 11.19 21.91
N ILE A 84 0.78 10.38 22.58
CA ILE A 84 0.75 10.27 24.04
C ILE A 84 1.40 11.54 24.63
N PRO A 85 0.85 12.15 25.70
CA PRO A 85 1.47 13.28 26.37
C PRO A 85 2.91 12.98 26.77
N ALA A 86 3.82 13.94 26.55
CA ALA A 86 5.26 13.73 26.70
C ALA A 86 5.69 13.26 28.09
N LYS A 87 4.98 13.68 29.14
CA LYS A 87 5.23 13.23 30.52
C LYS A 87 4.91 11.75 30.69
N GLU A 88 3.71 11.35 30.27
CA GLU A 88 3.24 9.96 30.33
C GLU A 88 4.15 9.03 29.52
N LEU A 89 4.48 9.43 28.28
CA LEU A 89 5.37 8.69 27.41
C LEU A 89 6.75 8.42 28.04
N LYS A 90 7.35 9.45 28.66
CA LYS A 90 8.64 9.32 29.34
C LYS A 90 8.56 8.36 30.54
N GLU A 91 7.47 8.40 31.29
CA GLU A 91 7.25 7.49 32.42
C GLU A 91 7.10 6.04 31.95
N LEU A 92 6.31 5.75 30.92
CA LEU A 92 6.16 4.41 30.35
C LEU A 92 7.49 3.87 29.81
N ILE A 93 8.25 4.68 29.08
CA ILE A 93 9.60 4.31 28.61
C ILE A 93 10.54 4.03 29.79
N SER A 94 10.49 4.85 30.85
CA SER A 94 11.32 4.66 32.05
C SER A 94 11.00 3.35 32.77
N LEU A 95 9.72 2.94 32.82
CA LEU A 95 9.32 1.65 33.41
C LEU A 95 9.89 0.47 32.59
N CYS A 96 9.93 0.59 31.28
CA CYS A 96 10.57 -0.43 30.43
C CYS A 96 12.10 -0.40 30.56
N ALA A 97 12.74 0.77 30.55
CA ALA A 97 14.19 0.88 30.64
C ALA A 97 14.77 0.35 32.00
N LYS A 98 13.97 0.34 33.05
CA LYS A 98 14.36 -0.14 34.39
C LYS A 98 14.08 -1.63 34.60
N SER A 99 13.34 -2.28 33.75
CA SER A 99 12.95 -3.69 33.88
C SER A 99 13.29 -4.46 32.60
N GLN A 100 13.80 -5.68 32.74
CA GLN A 100 14.03 -6.58 31.62
C GLN A 100 12.76 -7.32 31.18
N ASP A 101 11.72 -7.28 32.02
CA ASP A 101 10.45 -7.97 31.75
C ASP A 101 9.33 -7.08 31.25
N ASN A 102 9.56 -5.76 31.17
CA ASN A 102 8.60 -4.81 30.66
C ASN A 102 8.89 -4.44 29.21
N TYR A 103 7.88 -4.52 28.36
CA TYR A 103 7.97 -4.21 26.93
C TYR A 103 6.89 -3.20 26.53
N PHE A 104 7.25 -2.26 25.68
CA PHE A 104 6.33 -1.25 25.18
C PHE A 104 6.46 -1.10 23.67
N LEU A 105 5.41 -1.42 22.92
CA LEU A 105 5.29 -1.14 21.50
C LEU A 105 4.26 -0.06 21.27
N PHE A 106 4.66 1.02 20.58
CA PHE A 106 3.77 2.08 20.18
C PHE A 106 3.71 2.18 18.66
N GLU A 107 2.53 1.94 18.08
CA GLU A 107 2.20 2.21 16.69
C GLU A 107 1.48 3.55 16.59
N LEU A 108 2.14 4.54 15.99
CA LEU A 108 1.60 5.87 15.76
C LEU A 108 1.27 6.06 14.28
N TYR A 109 -0.01 6.12 13.96
CA TYR A 109 -0.52 6.29 12.59
C TYR A 109 -0.48 7.75 12.17
N GLU A 110 0.73 8.31 12.09
CA GLU A 110 0.99 9.69 11.70
C GLU A 110 2.24 9.75 10.82
N ALA A 111 2.13 10.44 9.69
CA ALA A 111 3.22 10.59 8.72
C ALA A 111 3.97 11.92 8.83
N ASP A 112 3.32 12.97 9.37
CA ASP A 112 3.94 14.29 9.49
C ASP A 112 4.98 14.30 10.60
N MET A 113 6.23 14.48 10.20
CA MET A 113 7.37 14.57 11.13
C MET A 113 7.26 15.68 12.15
N LYS A 114 6.59 16.78 11.83
CA LYS A 114 6.39 17.87 12.81
C LYS A 114 5.52 17.42 13.97
N LEU A 115 4.57 16.54 13.69
CA LEU A 115 3.69 15.99 14.70
C LEU A 115 4.35 14.86 15.50
N VAL A 116 5.23 14.09 14.89
CA VAL A 116 5.88 12.91 15.49
C VAL A 116 7.18 13.24 16.21
N PHE A 117 7.83 14.37 15.93
CA PHE A 117 9.18 14.69 16.35
C PHE A 117 9.44 14.50 17.86
N ASP A 118 8.58 15.03 18.72
CA ASP A 118 8.75 14.92 20.16
C ASP A 118 8.58 13.47 20.65
N THR A 119 7.64 12.72 20.06
CA THR A 119 7.43 11.29 20.34
C THR A 119 8.67 10.49 19.93
N GLN A 120 9.15 10.69 18.70
CA GLN A 120 10.36 10.02 18.22
C GLN A 120 11.57 10.31 19.11
N LYS A 121 11.74 11.59 19.52
CA LYS A 121 12.84 11.99 20.40
C LYS A 121 12.79 11.26 21.74
N ALA A 122 11.61 10.98 22.28
CA ALA A 122 11.47 10.24 23.53
C ALA A 122 11.92 8.78 23.38
N PHE A 123 11.71 8.14 22.24
CA PHE A 123 12.18 6.78 21.95
C PHE A 123 13.67 6.71 21.57
N GLY A 124 14.33 7.86 21.30
CA GLY A 124 15.75 7.92 20.95
C GLY A 124 16.05 7.20 19.63
N ALA A 125 16.83 6.13 19.66
CA ALA A 125 17.14 5.29 18.51
C ALA A 125 16.13 4.16 18.27
N ASN A 126 15.21 3.91 19.21
CA ASN A 126 14.30 2.77 19.21
C ASN A 126 13.01 3.08 18.43
N PHE A 127 13.12 3.37 17.15
CA PHE A 127 11.98 3.60 16.28
C PHE A 127 12.24 3.10 14.86
N ALA A 128 11.17 2.80 14.13
CA ALA A 128 11.23 2.64 12.68
C ALA A 128 10.19 3.51 11.98
N ARG A 129 10.63 4.17 10.91
CA ARG A 129 9.76 4.98 10.04
C ARG A 129 9.52 4.27 8.72
N PHE A 130 8.24 4.18 8.33
CA PHE A 130 7.81 3.52 7.12
C PHE A 130 7.35 4.53 6.06
N PHE A 131 7.78 4.30 4.84
CA PHE A 131 7.32 5.00 3.65
C PHE A 131 6.55 4.03 2.77
N LYS A 132 5.63 4.57 1.97
CA LYS A 132 4.99 3.75 0.93
C LYS A 132 6.05 3.14 0.02
N PRO A 133 5.86 1.91 -0.46
CA PRO A 133 6.79 1.28 -1.39
C PRO A 133 7.12 2.20 -2.57
N SER A 134 8.38 2.29 -2.93
CA SER A 134 8.85 3.15 -4.02
C SER A 134 8.59 2.55 -5.40
N ASN A 135 8.41 1.25 -5.46
CA ASN A 135 8.12 0.49 -6.67
C ASN A 135 7.29 -0.77 -6.35
N PRO A 136 6.65 -1.39 -7.34
CA PRO A 136 5.84 -2.59 -7.15
C PRO A 136 6.62 -3.79 -6.61
N ASP A 137 7.89 -4.00 -6.99
CA ASP A 137 8.69 -5.11 -6.45
C ASP A 137 8.85 -5.04 -4.93
N GLU A 138 8.99 -3.84 -4.39
CA GLU A 138 9.05 -3.63 -2.95
C GLU A 138 7.73 -3.98 -2.26
N ALA A 139 6.60 -3.60 -2.86
CA ALA A 139 5.27 -3.98 -2.37
C ALA A 139 5.05 -5.50 -2.43
N ILE A 140 5.44 -6.14 -3.54
CA ILE A 140 5.31 -7.59 -3.72
C ILE A 140 6.16 -8.36 -2.70
N ASN A 141 7.36 -7.90 -2.38
CA ASN A 141 8.19 -8.51 -1.33
C ASN A 141 7.52 -8.43 0.05
N LEU A 142 6.84 -7.33 0.36
CA LEU A 142 6.07 -7.19 1.60
C LEU A 142 4.83 -8.12 1.62
N LEU A 143 4.11 -8.25 0.50
CA LEU A 143 3.01 -9.20 0.37
C LEU A 143 3.50 -10.65 0.48
N ALA A 144 4.63 -10.99 -0.15
CA ALA A 144 5.25 -12.30 -0.04
C ALA A 144 5.65 -12.63 1.41
N LYS A 145 6.21 -11.66 2.14
CA LYS A 145 6.51 -11.80 3.56
C LYS A 145 5.23 -12.05 4.38
N SER A 146 4.15 -11.32 4.09
CA SER A 146 2.86 -11.50 4.74
C SER A 146 2.23 -12.85 4.43
N SER A 147 2.26 -13.29 3.16
CA SER A 147 1.72 -14.60 2.74
C SER A 147 2.47 -15.77 3.38
N ALA A 148 3.80 -15.68 3.47
CA ALA A 148 4.62 -16.70 4.11
C ALA A 148 4.26 -16.87 5.60
N LYS A 149 4.01 -15.76 6.32
CA LYS A 149 3.61 -15.81 7.73
C LYS A 149 2.31 -16.57 7.99
N ILE A 150 1.35 -16.44 7.08
CA ILE A 150 0.07 -17.16 7.20
C ILE A 150 0.15 -18.55 6.55
N GLY A 151 1.30 -18.95 6.00
CA GLY A 151 1.49 -20.23 5.31
C GLY A 151 0.69 -20.33 4.00
N LEU A 152 0.49 -19.21 3.29
CA LEU A 152 -0.14 -19.20 1.97
C LEU A 152 0.92 -19.45 0.89
N ASN A 153 0.70 -20.48 0.07
CA ASN A 153 1.53 -20.75 -1.10
C ASN A 153 0.96 -19.98 -2.31
N ILE A 154 1.63 -18.93 -2.73
CA ILE A 154 1.19 -18.02 -3.78
C ILE A 154 2.38 -17.62 -4.66
N THR A 155 2.16 -17.58 -5.98
CA THR A 155 3.21 -17.17 -6.91
C THR A 155 3.47 -15.67 -6.90
N LYS A 156 4.68 -15.27 -7.29
CA LYS A 156 5.02 -13.83 -7.43
C LYS A 156 4.09 -13.13 -8.43
N ASN A 157 3.72 -13.80 -9.53
CA ASN A 157 2.80 -13.26 -10.52
C ASN A 157 1.39 -13.04 -9.95
N ALA A 158 0.92 -13.96 -9.11
CA ALA A 158 -0.36 -13.80 -8.41
C ALA A 158 -0.33 -12.61 -7.43
N LEU A 159 0.79 -12.38 -6.74
CA LEU A 159 0.97 -11.21 -5.88
C LEU A 159 0.98 -9.89 -6.68
N TYR A 160 1.60 -9.87 -7.85
CA TYR A 160 1.51 -8.70 -8.76
C TYR A 160 0.07 -8.45 -9.19
N GLU A 161 -0.64 -9.50 -9.64
CA GLU A 161 -2.05 -9.40 -10.03
C GLU A 161 -2.89 -8.84 -8.88
N LEU A 162 -2.72 -9.38 -7.68
CA LEU A 162 -3.41 -8.95 -6.48
C LEU A 162 -3.16 -7.46 -6.16
N TYR A 163 -1.91 -7.03 -6.24
CA TYR A 163 -1.51 -5.65 -5.94
C TYR A 163 -2.10 -4.65 -6.93
N PHE A 164 -2.05 -4.99 -8.22
CA PHE A 164 -2.61 -4.12 -9.27
C PHE A 164 -4.13 -4.15 -9.31
N THR A 165 -4.78 -5.28 -9.03
CA THR A 165 -6.24 -5.37 -8.88
C THR A 165 -6.77 -4.38 -7.83
N HIS A 166 -5.99 -4.11 -6.79
CA HIS A 166 -6.32 -3.13 -5.76
C HIS A 166 -5.70 -1.74 -5.98
N ASN A 167 -5.39 -1.37 -7.22
CA ASN A 167 -4.83 -0.04 -7.59
C ASN A 167 -3.58 0.34 -6.78
N GLU A 168 -2.66 -0.61 -6.63
CA GLU A 168 -1.42 -0.43 -5.88
C GLU A 168 -1.63 -0.12 -4.38
N ASN A 169 -2.79 -0.47 -3.84
CA ASN A 169 -3.08 -0.38 -2.42
C ASN A 169 -2.61 -1.65 -1.70
N LEU A 170 -1.49 -1.53 -1.00
CA LEU A 170 -0.84 -2.65 -0.32
C LEU A 170 -1.70 -3.25 0.81
N TYR A 171 -2.45 -2.40 1.53
CA TYR A 171 -3.29 -2.85 2.63
C TYR A 171 -4.47 -3.69 2.13
N LEU A 172 -5.16 -3.22 1.08
CA LEU A 172 -6.26 -3.97 0.46
C LEU A 172 -5.77 -5.28 -0.17
N ALA A 173 -4.65 -5.24 -0.89
CA ALA A 173 -4.05 -6.45 -1.44
C ALA A 173 -3.70 -7.47 -0.35
N ALA A 174 -3.16 -7.02 0.78
CA ALA A 174 -2.82 -7.90 1.90
C ALA A 174 -4.05 -8.50 2.59
N SER A 175 -5.18 -7.77 2.64
CA SER A 175 -6.42 -8.27 3.23
C SER A 175 -6.99 -9.49 2.48
N GLU A 176 -6.74 -9.58 1.17
CA GLU A 176 -7.17 -10.72 0.35
C GLU A 176 -6.36 -11.99 0.61
N LEU A 177 -5.11 -11.87 1.10
CA LEU A 177 -4.26 -13.04 1.36
C LEU A 177 -4.90 -14.03 2.33
N THR A 178 -5.60 -13.53 3.35
CA THR A 178 -6.31 -14.38 4.32
C THR A 178 -7.49 -15.13 3.68
N LYS A 179 -8.22 -14.47 2.76
CA LYS A 179 -9.31 -15.11 2.02
C LYS A 179 -8.77 -16.17 1.06
N LEU A 180 -7.69 -15.86 0.34
CA LEU A 180 -7.04 -16.82 -0.55
C LEU A 180 -6.46 -18.02 0.21
N LYS A 181 -5.99 -17.83 1.44
CA LYS A 181 -5.51 -18.92 2.31
C LYS A 181 -6.60 -19.96 2.59
N SER A 182 -7.86 -19.54 2.71
CA SER A 182 -8.97 -20.48 2.98
C SER A 182 -9.22 -21.51 1.87
N LEU A 183 -8.68 -21.27 0.67
CA LEU A 183 -8.78 -22.22 -0.46
C LEU A 183 -7.88 -23.46 -0.30
N ASN A 184 -6.88 -23.40 0.58
CA ASN A 184 -5.94 -24.48 0.86
C ASN A 184 -5.22 -25.07 -0.38
N THR A 185 -5.02 -24.24 -1.42
CA THR A 185 -4.36 -24.63 -2.67
C THR A 185 -3.17 -23.71 -2.95
N HIS A 186 -2.34 -24.09 -3.92
CA HIS A 186 -1.36 -23.19 -4.50
C HIS A 186 -2.09 -22.13 -5.34
N ILE A 187 -1.79 -20.86 -5.11
CA ILE A 187 -2.49 -19.74 -5.78
C ILE A 187 -1.64 -19.21 -6.92
N GLU A 188 -2.19 -19.26 -8.11
CA GLU A 188 -1.61 -18.71 -9.33
C GLU A 188 -2.31 -17.42 -9.77
N GLN A 189 -1.75 -16.74 -10.78
CA GLN A 189 -2.27 -15.48 -11.29
C GLN A 189 -3.74 -15.58 -11.75
N ASP A 190 -4.08 -16.69 -12.42
CA ASP A 190 -5.44 -16.92 -12.94
C ASP A 190 -6.47 -17.16 -11.81
N ASP A 191 -6.03 -17.69 -10.68
CA ASP A 191 -6.90 -17.80 -9.49
C ASP A 191 -7.23 -16.43 -8.93
N VAL A 192 -6.25 -15.53 -8.84
CA VAL A 192 -6.47 -14.15 -8.38
C VAL A 192 -7.45 -13.44 -9.33
N LYS A 193 -7.25 -13.52 -10.65
CA LYS A 193 -8.15 -12.92 -11.64
C LYS A 193 -9.59 -13.40 -11.52
N ARG A 194 -9.78 -14.67 -11.16
CA ARG A 194 -11.11 -15.28 -11.05
C ARG A 194 -11.79 -14.99 -9.71
N LEU A 195 -11.02 -14.88 -8.62
CA LEU A 195 -11.55 -14.91 -7.25
C LEU A 195 -11.44 -13.57 -6.53
N VAL A 196 -10.57 -12.68 -6.98
CA VAL A 196 -10.35 -11.37 -6.37
C VAL A 196 -10.92 -10.29 -7.28
N PHE A 197 -11.94 -9.62 -6.77
CA PHE A 197 -12.53 -8.49 -7.44
C PHE A 197 -11.92 -7.21 -6.84
N GLY A 198 -11.39 -6.34 -7.70
CA GLY A 198 -10.93 -5.01 -7.30
C GLY A 198 -12.11 -4.16 -6.82
N LEU A 199 -11.79 -2.98 -6.34
CA LEU A 199 -12.82 -1.97 -6.04
C LEU A 199 -13.60 -1.69 -7.33
N GLY A 200 -14.80 -2.28 -7.45
CA GLY A 200 -15.67 -2.01 -8.58
C GLY A 200 -16.02 -3.17 -9.50
N GLY A 201 -15.90 -4.44 -9.13
CA GLY A 201 -16.39 -5.58 -9.94
C GLY A 201 -15.71 -5.77 -11.31
N ILE A 202 -14.94 -4.79 -11.80
CA ILE A 202 -14.12 -4.83 -13.01
C ILE A 202 -12.67 -4.54 -12.65
N ASN A 203 -11.75 -5.42 -13.09
CA ASN A 203 -10.32 -5.18 -12.99
C ASN A 203 -9.95 -3.98 -13.88
N PHE A 204 -9.30 -2.96 -13.30
CA PHE A 204 -8.87 -1.77 -14.05
C PHE A 204 -7.93 -2.11 -15.21
N ASP A 205 -7.04 -3.09 -15.06
CA ASP A 205 -6.12 -3.48 -16.13
C ASP A 205 -6.88 -4.13 -17.30
N ASP A 206 -7.94 -4.89 -17.06
CA ASP A 206 -8.79 -5.44 -18.12
C ASP A 206 -9.56 -4.32 -18.82
N PHE A 207 -10.11 -3.37 -18.08
CA PHE A 207 -10.73 -2.17 -18.62
C PHE A 207 -9.73 -1.37 -19.46
N PHE A 208 -8.53 -1.09 -18.94
CA PHE A 208 -7.50 -0.33 -19.64
C PHE A 208 -6.99 -1.06 -20.89
N ASN A 209 -6.88 -2.39 -20.85
CA ASN A 209 -6.52 -3.18 -22.03
C ASN A 209 -7.58 -3.13 -23.13
N LYS A 210 -8.86 -3.24 -22.77
CA LYS A 210 -9.98 -3.03 -23.73
C LYS A 210 -9.97 -1.62 -24.29
N PHE A 211 -9.75 -0.63 -23.41
CA PHE A 211 -9.65 0.78 -23.77
C PHE A 211 -8.52 1.03 -24.79
N MET A 212 -7.31 0.54 -24.54
CA MET A 212 -6.15 0.65 -25.43
C MET A 212 -6.31 -0.16 -26.73
N ALA A 213 -7.13 -1.19 -26.71
CA ALA A 213 -7.51 -1.98 -27.89
C ALA A 213 -8.67 -1.34 -28.69
N LEU A 214 -9.15 -0.16 -28.29
CA LEU A 214 -10.29 0.56 -28.91
C LEU A 214 -11.58 -0.27 -28.95
N LYS A 215 -11.76 -1.19 -27.99
CA LYS A 215 -12.99 -1.96 -27.83
C LYS A 215 -14.08 -1.11 -27.17
N ASP A 216 -15.33 -1.52 -27.30
CA ASP A 216 -16.43 -0.90 -26.55
C ASP A 216 -16.24 -1.13 -25.05
N ILE A 217 -16.24 -0.03 -24.29
CA ILE A 217 -16.01 0.00 -22.85
C ILE A 217 -17.22 0.53 -22.08
N LYS A 218 -18.34 0.79 -22.78
CA LYS A 218 -19.52 1.40 -22.14
C LYS A 218 -20.10 0.51 -21.06
N ASN A 219 -20.26 -0.79 -21.34
CA ASN A 219 -20.77 -1.72 -20.35
C ASN A 219 -19.83 -1.84 -19.14
N ASP A 220 -18.51 -1.87 -19.38
CA ASP A 220 -17.53 -1.89 -18.30
C ASP A 220 -17.62 -0.61 -17.45
N PHE A 221 -17.82 0.54 -18.08
CA PHE A 221 -18.01 1.81 -17.36
C PHE A 221 -19.30 1.81 -16.54
N PHE A 222 -20.42 1.34 -17.08
CA PHE A 222 -21.69 1.24 -16.32
C PHE A 222 -21.57 0.25 -15.14
N THR A 223 -20.82 -0.84 -15.30
CA THR A 223 -20.55 -1.74 -14.18
C THR A 223 -19.71 -1.07 -13.08
N TYR A 224 -18.79 -0.15 -13.43
CA TYR A 224 -18.11 0.69 -12.43
C TYR A 224 -19.07 1.59 -11.66
N LEU A 225 -20.08 2.18 -12.32
CA LEU A 225 -21.06 3.05 -11.67
C LEU A 225 -21.94 2.30 -10.66
N GLU A 226 -22.16 0.99 -10.85
CA GLU A 226 -22.93 0.14 -9.93
C GLU A 226 -22.19 -0.14 -8.62
N ASP A 227 -20.88 0.13 -8.54
CA ASP A 227 -20.10 -0.05 -7.33
C ASP A 227 -20.37 1.10 -6.34
N PRO A 228 -20.80 0.81 -5.11
CA PRO A 228 -21.06 1.84 -4.08
C PRO A 228 -19.80 2.67 -3.74
N ASN A 229 -18.60 2.18 -4.03
CA ASN A 229 -17.34 2.86 -3.77
C ASN A 229 -16.78 3.53 -5.04
N PHE A 230 -17.52 3.56 -6.13
CA PHE A 230 -17.09 4.23 -7.35
C PHE A 230 -16.79 5.71 -7.09
N ASN A 231 -15.70 6.18 -7.64
CA ASN A 231 -15.33 7.58 -7.61
C ASN A 231 -14.69 7.97 -8.94
N GLU A 232 -15.27 8.94 -9.60
CA GLU A 232 -14.88 9.42 -10.94
C GLU A 232 -13.45 9.93 -10.95
N ILE A 233 -13.03 10.63 -9.88
CA ILE A 233 -11.67 11.16 -9.75
C ILE A 233 -10.67 10.00 -9.60
N LEU A 234 -11.01 8.95 -8.87
CA LEU A 234 -10.15 7.76 -8.76
C LEU A 234 -9.97 7.07 -10.11
N LEU A 235 -11.02 6.96 -10.92
CA LEU A 235 -10.93 6.37 -12.25
C LEU A 235 -10.02 7.21 -13.17
N LEU A 236 -10.18 8.54 -13.20
CA LEU A 236 -9.30 9.43 -13.98
C LEU A 236 -7.84 9.35 -13.51
N ASN A 237 -7.61 9.29 -12.21
CA ASN A 237 -6.26 9.13 -11.63
C ASN A 237 -5.64 7.78 -12.00
N SER A 238 -6.43 6.71 -12.06
CA SER A 238 -5.97 5.39 -12.50
C SER A 238 -5.57 5.40 -13.97
N LEU A 239 -6.36 6.06 -14.82
CA LEU A 239 -6.01 6.30 -16.22
C LEU A 239 -4.74 7.13 -16.36
N TYR A 240 -4.60 8.21 -15.58
CA TYR A 240 -3.40 9.04 -15.59
C TYR A 240 -2.15 8.24 -15.25
N LYS A 241 -2.20 7.44 -14.17
CA LYS A 241 -1.08 6.58 -13.74
C LYS A 241 -0.72 5.54 -14.82
N ALA A 242 -1.73 4.92 -15.44
CA ALA A 242 -1.50 3.95 -16.50
C ALA A 242 -0.82 4.59 -17.73
N PHE A 243 -1.31 5.75 -18.20
CA PHE A 243 -0.66 6.47 -19.27
C PHE A 243 0.72 6.99 -18.91
N PHE A 244 0.94 7.44 -17.69
CA PHE A 244 2.24 7.90 -17.22
C PHE A 244 3.26 6.75 -17.18
N ARG A 245 2.84 5.56 -16.79
CA ARG A 245 3.66 4.34 -16.88
C ARG A 245 4.06 4.04 -18.33
N LEU A 246 3.09 4.08 -19.28
CA LEU A 246 3.40 3.89 -20.70
C LEU A 246 4.33 4.98 -21.24
N PHE A 247 4.15 6.23 -20.84
CA PHE A 247 4.99 7.35 -21.25
C PHE A 247 6.43 7.22 -20.75
N LYS A 248 6.66 6.74 -19.52
CA LYS A 248 8.00 6.45 -19.02
C LYS A 248 8.71 5.41 -19.89
N ILE A 249 8.00 4.33 -20.25
CA ILE A 249 8.53 3.27 -21.13
C ILE A 249 8.84 3.84 -22.53
N TYR A 250 7.92 4.59 -23.10
CA TYR A 250 8.11 5.26 -24.39
C TYR A 250 9.35 6.15 -24.39
N SER A 251 9.47 7.03 -23.40
CA SER A 251 10.59 7.97 -23.25
C SER A 251 11.92 7.24 -23.09
N TYR A 252 11.94 6.19 -22.26
CA TYR A 252 13.13 5.36 -22.07
C TYR A 252 13.61 4.72 -23.39
N ILE A 253 12.68 4.13 -24.15
CA ILE A 253 12.99 3.52 -25.46
C ILE A 253 13.52 4.56 -26.44
N LYS A 254 12.89 5.76 -26.49
CA LYS A 254 13.31 6.83 -27.41
C LYS A 254 14.70 7.39 -27.10
N ILE A 255 15.06 7.47 -25.81
CA ILE A 255 16.37 7.98 -25.36
C ILE A 255 17.46 6.91 -25.53
N ASN A 256 17.18 5.67 -25.16
CA ASN A 256 18.21 4.63 -25.03
C ASN A 256 18.27 3.64 -26.20
N GLY A 257 17.29 3.68 -27.13
CA GLY A 257 17.19 2.76 -28.28
C GLY A 257 16.89 1.30 -27.91
N ARG A 258 16.75 0.98 -26.62
CA ARG A 258 16.47 -0.36 -26.08
C ARG A 258 15.46 -0.27 -24.96
N LEU A 259 14.84 -1.41 -24.62
CA LEU A 259 13.94 -1.50 -23.48
C LEU A 259 14.65 -2.19 -22.30
N ASN A 260 14.66 -1.50 -21.16
CA ASN A 260 14.91 -2.07 -19.85
C ASN A 260 13.80 -1.56 -18.92
N LEU A 261 12.87 -2.44 -18.53
CA LEU A 261 11.71 -2.04 -17.74
C LEU A 261 12.10 -1.69 -16.30
N ASP A 262 13.09 -2.35 -15.72
CA ASP A 262 13.58 -2.03 -14.38
C ASP A 262 14.10 -0.59 -14.31
N GLU A 263 14.89 -0.17 -15.29
CA GLU A 263 15.35 1.22 -15.38
C GLU A 263 14.22 2.22 -15.74
N ALA A 264 13.26 1.81 -16.58
CA ALA A 264 12.20 2.71 -17.06
C ALA A 264 11.12 2.96 -16.00
N ILE A 265 10.69 1.92 -15.30
CA ILE A 265 9.54 1.96 -14.37
C ILE A 265 9.86 1.47 -12.97
N GLY A 266 11.10 1.03 -12.71
CA GLY A 266 11.58 0.65 -11.38
C GLY A 266 11.29 -0.79 -10.97
N TYR A 267 10.82 -1.64 -11.89
CA TYR A 267 10.57 -3.07 -11.66
C TYR A 267 10.48 -3.86 -12.96
N GLN A 268 10.63 -5.19 -12.84
CA GLN A 268 10.51 -6.13 -13.97
C GLN A 268 9.17 -6.90 -13.88
N PRO A 269 8.14 -6.52 -14.66
CA PRO A 269 6.88 -7.24 -14.65
C PRO A 269 6.99 -8.61 -15.34
N PRO A 270 6.02 -9.52 -15.15
CA PRO A 270 5.92 -10.78 -15.89
C PRO A 270 6.00 -10.55 -17.41
N VAL A 271 6.56 -11.53 -18.13
CA VAL A 271 6.87 -11.40 -19.58
C VAL A 271 5.67 -10.97 -20.41
N ASN A 272 4.49 -11.52 -20.14
CA ASN A 272 3.26 -11.18 -20.85
C ASN A 272 2.87 -9.72 -20.65
N VAL A 273 2.96 -9.22 -19.41
CA VAL A 273 2.68 -7.83 -19.04
C VAL A 273 3.74 -6.91 -19.65
N ALA A 274 5.01 -7.29 -19.60
CA ALA A 274 6.12 -6.55 -20.20
C ALA A 274 5.93 -6.33 -21.71
N ASN A 275 5.53 -7.37 -22.44
CA ASN A 275 5.26 -7.30 -23.87
C ASN A 275 4.06 -6.38 -24.19
N LEU A 276 3.00 -6.47 -23.40
CA LEU A 276 1.82 -5.63 -23.56
C LEU A 276 2.12 -4.15 -23.26
N LEU A 277 2.84 -3.87 -22.20
CA LEU A 277 3.29 -2.51 -21.85
C LEU A 277 4.16 -1.91 -22.94
N LYS A 278 5.14 -2.68 -23.47
CA LYS A 278 5.96 -2.26 -24.62
C LYS A 278 5.10 -1.94 -25.84
N ALA A 279 4.22 -2.85 -26.22
CA ALA A 279 3.35 -2.68 -27.39
C ALA A 279 2.46 -1.44 -27.23
N ASN A 280 1.80 -1.28 -26.09
CA ASN A 280 0.92 -0.14 -25.82
C ASN A 280 1.70 1.19 -25.74
N SER A 281 2.91 1.20 -25.17
CA SER A 281 3.72 2.42 -25.08
C SER A 281 4.14 2.97 -26.44
N LEU A 282 4.39 2.10 -27.41
CA LEU A 282 4.82 2.48 -28.77
C LEU A 282 3.67 2.81 -29.73
N LYS A 283 2.41 2.55 -29.33
CA LYS A 283 1.24 2.96 -30.14
C LYS A 283 1.03 4.47 -30.18
N LEU A 284 1.57 5.20 -29.22
CA LEU A 284 1.32 6.63 -29.03
C LEU A 284 2.56 7.45 -29.38
N SER A 285 2.35 8.56 -30.07
CA SER A 285 3.38 9.58 -30.29
C SER A 285 3.55 10.47 -29.05
N LEU A 286 4.65 11.24 -28.97
CA LEU A 286 4.85 12.24 -27.91
C LEU A 286 3.68 13.23 -27.83
N ASN A 287 3.22 13.73 -28.98
CA ASN A 287 2.09 14.67 -29.02
C ASN A 287 0.79 14.03 -28.50
N ALA A 288 0.55 12.75 -28.81
CA ALA A 288 -0.61 12.04 -28.30
C ALA A 288 -0.55 11.90 -26.76
N TYR A 289 0.61 11.58 -26.18
CA TYR A 289 0.78 11.58 -24.74
C TYR A 289 0.49 12.93 -24.10
N LEU A 290 1.01 14.01 -24.67
CA LEU A 290 0.78 15.37 -24.16
C LEU A 290 -0.71 15.75 -24.18
N GLU A 291 -1.42 15.46 -25.26
CA GLU A 291 -2.86 15.73 -25.36
C GLU A 291 -3.67 14.85 -24.39
N ILE A 292 -3.30 13.59 -24.19
CA ILE A 292 -3.93 12.71 -23.19
C ILE A 292 -3.77 13.29 -21.80
N PHE A 293 -2.55 13.68 -21.39
CA PHE A 293 -2.31 14.27 -20.05
C PHE A 293 -3.04 15.59 -19.87
N LYS A 294 -3.06 16.45 -20.90
CA LYS A 294 -3.82 17.69 -20.87
C LYS A 294 -5.32 17.43 -20.68
N THR A 295 -5.87 16.49 -21.42
CA THR A 295 -7.30 16.12 -21.33
C THR A 295 -7.65 15.59 -19.94
N LEU A 296 -6.83 14.69 -19.39
CA LEU A 296 -7.03 14.13 -18.03
C LEU A 296 -6.94 15.21 -16.95
N ASN A 297 -5.95 16.09 -17.01
CA ASN A 297 -5.77 17.18 -16.03
C ASN A 297 -6.93 18.19 -16.09
N LEU A 298 -7.40 18.54 -17.29
CA LEU A 298 -8.57 19.42 -17.45
C LEU A 298 -9.85 18.75 -16.94
N ALA A 299 -10.03 17.46 -17.21
CA ALA A 299 -11.18 16.72 -16.71
C ALA A 299 -11.18 16.62 -15.18
N GLU A 300 -10.03 16.39 -14.54
CA GLU A 300 -9.93 16.38 -13.09
C GLU A 300 -10.25 17.77 -12.49
N LEU A 301 -9.75 18.83 -13.12
CA LEU A 301 -10.06 20.22 -12.70
C LEU A 301 -11.56 20.51 -12.77
N GLU A 302 -12.21 20.16 -13.88
CA GLU A 302 -13.65 20.33 -14.06
C GLU A 302 -14.46 19.54 -13.02
N LEU A 303 -14.12 18.29 -12.76
CA LEU A 303 -14.79 17.47 -11.72
C LEU A 303 -14.67 18.09 -10.32
N LYS A 304 -13.59 18.79 -10.03
CA LYS A 304 -13.35 19.43 -8.72
C LYS A 304 -14.02 20.79 -8.58
N THR A 305 -14.18 21.52 -9.68
CA THR A 305 -14.63 22.91 -9.66
C THR A 305 -16.08 23.10 -10.07
N ASN A 306 -16.60 22.24 -10.97
CA ASN A 306 -17.94 22.38 -11.51
C ASN A 306 -18.94 21.49 -10.75
N THR A 307 -19.70 22.09 -9.84
CA THR A 307 -20.69 21.39 -8.99
C THR A 307 -22.04 21.09 -9.67
N LYS A 308 -22.27 21.68 -10.87
CA LYS A 308 -23.56 21.58 -11.59
C LYS A 308 -23.53 20.52 -12.69
N MET A 309 -22.41 19.88 -12.92
CA MET A 309 -22.20 18.93 -13.99
C MET A 309 -22.62 17.52 -13.57
N ASP A 310 -23.21 16.77 -14.52
CA ASP A 310 -23.37 15.33 -14.37
C ASP A 310 -21.99 14.69 -14.54
N LYS A 311 -21.42 14.24 -13.41
CA LYS A 311 -20.04 13.74 -13.35
C LYS A 311 -19.87 12.42 -14.12
N GLU A 312 -20.88 11.54 -14.06
CA GLU A 312 -20.85 10.24 -14.72
C GLU A 312 -20.81 10.39 -16.24
N ILE A 313 -21.72 11.20 -16.78
CA ILE A 313 -21.77 11.50 -18.22
C ILE A 313 -20.49 12.20 -18.66
N PHE A 314 -19.98 13.12 -17.87
CA PHE A 314 -18.75 13.84 -18.17
C PHE A 314 -17.53 12.91 -18.24
N VAL A 315 -17.36 12.00 -17.27
CA VAL A 315 -16.27 11.03 -17.26
C VAL A 315 -16.39 10.06 -18.44
N LEU A 316 -17.58 9.55 -18.72
CA LEU A 316 -17.80 8.69 -19.91
C LEU A 316 -17.40 9.43 -21.20
N SER A 317 -17.84 10.67 -21.35
CA SER A 317 -17.47 11.51 -22.50
C SER A 317 -15.95 11.71 -22.61
N THR A 318 -15.30 11.98 -21.47
CA THR A 318 -13.84 12.13 -21.39
C THR A 318 -13.12 10.86 -21.85
N ILE A 319 -13.55 9.68 -21.36
CA ILE A 319 -12.97 8.39 -21.70
C ILE A 319 -13.15 8.09 -23.21
N LEU A 320 -14.33 8.35 -23.77
CA LEU A 320 -14.58 8.17 -25.20
C LEU A 320 -13.75 9.12 -26.07
N ASN A 321 -13.55 10.38 -25.61
CA ASN A 321 -12.67 11.33 -26.28
C ASN A 321 -11.20 10.86 -26.26
N LEU A 322 -10.73 10.32 -25.15
CA LEU A 322 -9.40 9.71 -25.06
C LEU A 322 -9.24 8.52 -26.01
N GLN A 323 -10.26 7.65 -26.15
CA GLN A 323 -10.23 6.58 -27.17
C GLN A 323 -10.15 7.13 -28.59
N HIS A 324 -10.86 8.21 -28.87
CA HIS A 324 -10.77 8.87 -30.18
C HIS A 324 -9.36 9.43 -30.41
N LEU A 325 -8.73 10.08 -29.45
CA LEU A 325 -7.34 10.54 -29.55
C LEU A 325 -6.37 9.38 -29.84
N ILE A 326 -6.54 8.23 -29.19
CA ILE A 326 -5.71 7.06 -29.45
C ILE A 326 -5.93 6.50 -30.86
N SER A 327 -7.18 6.47 -31.34
CA SER A 327 -7.51 5.97 -32.67
C SER A 327 -6.88 6.82 -33.78
N THR A 328 -6.91 8.14 -33.61
CA THR A 328 -6.31 9.09 -34.56
C THR A 328 -4.79 9.12 -34.51
N ALA A 329 -4.19 8.86 -33.36
CA ALA A 329 -2.73 8.77 -33.19
C ALA A 329 -2.13 7.52 -33.87
N ASN A 330 -2.90 6.45 -34.03
CA ASN A 330 -2.47 5.22 -34.70
C ASN A 330 -2.46 5.27 -36.21
N ILE A 331 -2.95 6.36 -36.83
CA ILE A 331 -3.08 6.49 -38.29
C ILE A 331 -1.84 7.19 -38.91
N LYS A 332 -0.87 7.60 -38.12
CA LYS A 332 0.40 8.19 -38.55
C LYS A 332 1.58 7.29 -38.22
#